data_5ae9547a4c0fe8a93a1b61994f31e785
#
_entry.id   5ae9547a4c0fe8a93a1b61994f31e785
#
_cell.length_a   1.000
_cell.length_b   1.000
_cell.length_c   1.000
_cell.angle_alpha   90.00
_cell.angle_beta   90.00
_cell.angle_gamma   90.00
#
_symmetry.space_group_name_H-M   'P 1'
#
loop_
_entity.id
_entity.type
_entity.pdbx_description
1 polymer ?
#
loop_
_entity_poly.entity_id
_entity_poly.type
_entity_poly.pdbx_seq_one_letter_code
_entity_poly.pdbx_strand_id
1 'polypeptide(L)'
;LSFRNFGYQITPYETTREKLPFEITAGISQLVENVPIRWHLTFENLQQWNIAFANPNRAKSSLDGASEAEKVSFFNNALRHVILGAELFPEKAFNIRLGYNFRRGEELRVDEQRNFSGVSLGFGLKINKLRFNYSYSRYTLAANTSLFGLILNFQ
;
A
#
# COMPACT_ATOMS: atom_id res chain seq x y z
N LEU A 1 -2.45 -14.37 -5.94
CA LEU A 1 -1.09 -14.54 -5.46
C LEU A 1 -0.14 -13.96 -6.51
N SER A 2 0.77 -13.10 -6.11
CA SER A 2 1.77 -12.45 -6.95
C SER A 2 3.16 -12.60 -6.34
N PHE A 3 4.15 -12.89 -7.21
CA PHE A 3 5.56 -12.91 -6.86
C PHE A 3 6.24 -11.81 -7.67
N ARG A 4 6.96 -10.91 -6.99
CA ARG A 4 7.64 -9.78 -7.61
C ARG A 4 9.12 -9.82 -7.32
N ASN A 5 9.91 -9.21 -8.21
CA ASN A 5 11.36 -9.05 -8.03
C ASN A 5 12.09 -10.38 -7.76
N PHE A 6 11.63 -11.46 -8.42
CA PHE A 6 12.29 -12.76 -8.35
C PHE A 6 13.50 -12.76 -9.29
N GLY A 7 14.69 -12.72 -8.71
CA GLY A 7 15.90 -12.70 -9.50
C GLY A 7 17.14 -12.44 -8.67
N TYR A 8 18.30 -12.50 -9.34
CA TYR A 8 19.58 -12.14 -8.75
C TYR A 8 20.42 -11.35 -9.75
N GLN A 9 21.30 -10.54 -9.24
CA GLN A 9 22.21 -9.74 -10.05
C GLN A 9 23.33 -10.64 -10.62
N ILE A 10 23.39 -10.77 -11.95
CA ILE A 10 24.42 -11.58 -12.63
C ILE A 10 25.76 -10.87 -12.58
N THR A 11 25.79 -9.58 -12.94
CA THR A 11 27.00 -8.74 -12.93
C THR A 11 26.85 -7.69 -11.84
N PRO A 12 27.65 -7.72 -10.78
CA PRO A 12 27.60 -6.70 -9.74
C PRO A 12 28.15 -5.37 -10.28
N TYR A 13 27.60 -4.26 -9.78
CA TYR A 13 28.22 -2.96 -9.92
C TYR A 13 29.32 -2.86 -8.87
N GLU A 14 30.54 -2.68 -9.31
CA GLU A 14 31.76 -2.81 -8.47
C GLU A 14 31.92 -4.20 -7.83
N THR A 15 32.03 -4.30 -6.52
CA THR A 15 32.28 -5.53 -5.77
C THR A 15 31.09 -6.03 -4.97
N THR A 16 30.01 -5.24 -4.86
CA THR A 16 28.87 -5.55 -4.01
C THR A 16 27.69 -6.08 -4.83
N ARG A 17 27.20 -7.26 -4.50
CA ARG A 17 25.95 -7.81 -5.06
C ARG A 17 24.77 -7.36 -4.23
N GLU A 18 23.84 -6.67 -4.86
CA GLU A 18 22.58 -6.28 -4.25
C GLU A 18 21.53 -7.39 -4.44
N LYS A 19 20.82 -7.71 -3.36
CA LYS A 19 19.69 -8.62 -3.44
C LYS A 19 18.46 -7.85 -3.91
N LEU A 20 17.79 -8.35 -4.94
CA LEU A 20 16.49 -7.82 -5.32
C LEU A 20 15.48 -7.99 -4.16
N PRO A 21 14.66 -6.99 -3.88
CA PRO A 21 13.69 -7.05 -2.80
C PRO A 21 12.52 -7.97 -3.21
N PHE A 22 12.71 -9.28 -3.10
CA PHE A 22 11.69 -10.27 -3.38
C PHE A 22 10.42 -10.01 -2.55
N GLU A 23 9.26 -10.06 -3.19
CA GLU A 23 7.99 -9.77 -2.55
C GLU A 23 6.93 -10.82 -2.93
N ILE A 24 6.24 -11.32 -1.91
CA ILE A 24 5.04 -12.17 -2.06
C ILE A 24 3.83 -11.38 -1.60
N THR A 25 2.85 -11.27 -2.48
CA THR A 25 1.58 -10.59 -2.23
C THR A 25 0.42 -11.55 -2.50
N ALA A 26 -0.54 -11.62 -1.59
CA ALA A 26 -1.80 -12.33 -1.79
C ALA A 26 -2.97 -11.34 -1.69
N GLY A 27 -4.01 -11.56 -2.48
CA GLY A 27 -5.19 -10.71 -2.45
C GLY A 27 -6.46 -11.49 -2.73
N ILE A 28 -7.54 -11.01 -2.15
CA ILE A 28 -8.91 -11.48 -2.40
C ILE A 28 -9.78 -10.26 -2.65
N SER A 29 -10.72 -10.41 -3.57
CA SER A 29 -11.74 -9.39 -3.83
C SER A 29 -13.07 -10.04 -4.11
N GLN A 30 -14.15 -9.42 -3.63
CA GLN A 30 -15.50 -9.93 -3.82
C GLN A 30 -16.48 -8.79 -4.04
N LEU A 31 -17.39 -8.99 -4.98
CA LEU A 31 -18.54 -8.12 -5.18
C LEU A 31 -19.59 -8.45 -4.11
N VAL A 32 -20.13 -7.42 -3.47
CA VAL A 32 -21.22 -7.59 -2.49
C VAL A 32 -22.52 -7.80 -3.26
N GLU A 33 -23.29 -8.82 -2.87
CA GLU A 33 -24.58 -9.10 -3.48
C GLU A 33 -25.56 -7.95 -3.27
N ASN A 34 -26.29 -7.58 -4.32
CA ASN A 34 -27.29 -6.51 -4.33
C ASN A 34 -26.80 -5.08 -4.01
N VAL A 35 -25.48 -4.91 -3.92
CA VAL A 35 -24.85 -3.58 -3.68
C VAL A 35 -23.73 -3.38 -4.69
N PRO A 36 -23.63 -2.23 -5.35
CA PRO A 36 -22.59 -1.99 -6.35
C PRO A 36 -21.24 -1.67 -5.69
N ILE A 37 -20.80 -2.53 -4.77
CA ILE A 37 -19.55 -2.38 -4.01
C ILE A 37 -18.72 -3.65 -4.15
N ARG A 38 -17.46 -3.51 -4.53
CA ARG A 38 -16.46 -4.57 -4.47
C ARG A 38 -15.44 -4.21 -3.40
N TRP A 39 -15.23 -5.10 -2.43
CA TRP A 39 -14.16 -4.95 -1.47
C TRP A 39 -12.91 -5.70 -1.91
N HIS A 40 -11.78 -5.24 -1.46
CA HIS A 40 -10.46 -5.83 -1.72
C HIS A 40 -9.70 -5.95 -0.40
N LEU A 41 -9.09 -7.10 -0.20
CA LEU A 41 -8.16 -7.33 0.90
C LEU A 41 -6.87 -7.86 0.31
N THR A 42 -5.77 -7.18 0.59
CA THR A 42 -4.45 -7.55 0.09
C THR A 42 -3.49 -7.68 1.25
N PHE A 43 -2.67 -8.72 1.21
CA PHE A 43 -1.58 -8.96 2.14
C PHE A 43 -0.27 -8.81 1.38
N GLU A 44 0.58 -7.89 1.82
CA GLU A 44 1.91 -7.61 1.24
C GLU A 44 3.03 -8.19 2.10
N ASN A 45 4.19 -8.40 1.48
CA ASN A 45 5.42 -8.84 2.14
C ASN A 45 5.29 -10.16 2.92
N LEU A 46 4.55 -11.15 2.39
CA LEU A 46 4.33 -12.44 3.05
C LEU A 46 5.60 -13.28 3.22
N GLN A 47 6.67 -12.96 2.51
CA GLN A 47 7.98 -13.62 2.64
C GLN A 47 8.73 -13.22 3.91
N GLN A 48 8.33 -12.12 4.56
CA GLN A 48 9.03 -11.60 5.73
C GLN A 48 8.02 -11.13 6.76
N TRP A 49 7.96 -11.81 7.90
CA TRP A 49 7.02 -11.44 8.96
C TRP A 49 7.33 -10.11 9.63
N ASN A 50 8.61 -9.86 9.94
CA ASN A 50 9.01 -8.64 10.65
C ASN A 50 9.32 -7.51 9.67
N ILE A 51 8.30 -6.74 9.28
CA ILE A 51 8.41 -5.58 8.40
C ILE A 51 8.25 -4.24 9.14
N ALA A 52 8.02 -4.30 10.45
CA ALA A 52 7.79 -3.10 11.23
C ALA A 52 9.10 -2.36 11.49
N PHE A 53 9.18 -1.14 11.01
CA PHE A 53 10.18 -0.17 11.47
C PHE A 53 9.61 0.59 12.65
N ALA A 54 10.38 0.65 13.75
CA ALA A 54 10.04 1.49 14.89
C ALA A 54 9.99 2.96 14.42
N ASN A 55 8.90 3.65 14.72
CA ASN A 55 8.80 5.07 14.38
C ASN A 55 9.70 5.88 15.35
N PRO A 56 10.76 6.54 14.87
CA PRO A 56 11.66 7.27 15.74
C PRO A 56 10.96 8.42 16.50
N ASN A 57 9.85 8.93 15.98
CA ASN A 57 9.07 9.99 16.62
C ASN A 57 8.24 9.48 17.82
N ARG A 58 8.10 8.16 17.99
CA ARG A 58 7.44 7.52 19.13
C ARG A 58 8.41 6.97 20.17
N ALA A 59 9.71 7.19 19.99
CA ALA A 59 10.68 6.86 21.02
C ALA A 59 10.37 7.69 22.27
N LYS A 60 9.86 7.06 23.32
CA LYS A 60 9.67 7.70 24.61
C LYS A 60 11.06 8.01 25.16
N SER A 61 11.40 9.28 25.27
CA SER A 61 12.57 9.67 26.03
C SER A 61 12.27 9.38 27.50
N SER A 62 12.80 8.30 28.04
CA SER A 62 12.81 8.06 29.46
C SER A 62 13.76 9.08 30.11
N LEU A 63 13.44 9.52 31.33
CA LEU A 63 14.27 10.46 32.14
C LEU A 63 15.71 9.98 32.32
N ASP A 64 16.00 8.71 32.07
CA ASP A 64 17.33 8.09 32.14
C ASP A 64 18.15 8.18 30.83
N GLY A 65 17.68 8.90 29.81
CA GLY A 65 18.43 9.09 28.56
C GLY A 65 18.50 7.87 27.63
N ALA A 66 17.90 6.75 27.99
CA ALA A 66 17.77 5.58 27.12
C ALA A 66 16.50 5.75 26.27
N SER A 67 16.66 5.95 24.97
CA SER A 67 15.55 5.87 24.04
C SER A 67 15.16 4.40 23.84
N GLU A 68 14.13 3.94 24.53
CA GLU A 68 13.57 2.62 24.25
C GLU A 68 12.85 2.68 22.89
N ALA A 69 13.36 1.91 21.92
CA ALA A 69 12.69 1.70 20.65
C ALA A 69 11.29 1.10 20.90
N GLU A 70 10.28 1.66 20.27
CA GLU A 70 8.89 1.16 20.35
C GLU A 70 8.86 -0.35 20.04
N LYS A 71 8.47 -1.18 21.01
CA LYS A 71 8.26 -2.61 20.79
C LYS A 71 6.98 -2.77 19.97
N VAL A 72 7.13 -3.09 18.68
CA VAL A 72 5.97 -3.34 17.81
C VAL A 72 5.29 -4.63 18.23
N SER A 73 4.04 -4.54 18.68
CA SER A 73 3.21 -5.69 19.04
C SER A 73 3.00 -6.61 17.82
N PHE A 74 2.84 -7.91 18.08
CA PHE A 74 2.50 -8.90 17.06
C PHE A 74 1.30 -8.46 16.19
N PHE A 75 0.25 -7.95 16.80
CA PHE A 75 -0.95 -7.49 16.09
C PHE A 75 -0.67 -6.27 15.20
N ASN A 76 0.10 -5.31 15.69
CA ASN A 76 0.52 -4.15 14.90
C ASN A 76 1.37 -4.57 13.69
N ASN A 77 2.25 -5.54 13.87
CA ASN A 77 3.04 -6.07 12.77
C ASN A 77 2.16 -6.77 11.74
N ALA A 78 1.20 -7.59 12.17
CA ALA A 78 0.23 -8.25 11.29
C ALA A 78 -0.59 -7.25 10.46
N LEU A 79 -1.09 -6.17 11.10
CA LEU A 79 -1.83 -5.11 10.41
C LEU A 79 -1.01 -4.40 9.32
N ARG A 80 0.30 -4.28 9.51
CA ARG A 80 1.18 -3.65 8.51
C ARG A 80 1.30 -4.44 7.21
N HIS A 81 0.92 -5.72 7.20
CA HIS A 81 0.81 -6.52 5.98
C HIS A 81 -0.48 -6.27 5.21
N VAL A 82 -1.45 -5.56 5.80
CA VAL A 82 -2.81 -5.46 5.27
C VAL A 82 -3.02 -4.17 4.48
N ILE A 83 -3.64 -4.31 3.31
CA ILE A 83 -4.24 -3.23 2.54
C ILE A 83 -5.71 -3.54 2.34
N LEU A 84 -6.55 -2.58 2.70
CA LEU A 84 -7.98 -2.61 2.43
C LEU A 84 -8.33 -1.73 1.25
N GLY A 85 -9.27 -2.16 0.43
CA GLY A 85 -9.80 -1.40 -0.67
C GLY A 85 -11.31 -1.57 -0.84
N ALA A 86 -11.94 -0.56 -1.40
CA ALA A 86 -13.32 -0.60 -1.83
C ALA A 86 -13.45 0.06 -3.20
N GLU A 87 -14.24 -0.54 -4.08
CA GLU A 87 -14.59 0.00 -5.38
C GLU A 87 -16.11 0.14 -5.45
N LEU A 88 -16.57 1.36 -5.64
CA LEU A 88 -17.98 1.69 -5.85
C LEU A 88 -18.28 1.66 -7.35
N PHE A 89 -19.40 1.07 -7.72
CA PHE A 89 -19.87 0.94 -9.10
C PHE A 89 -18.89 0.21 -10.05
N PRO A 90 -18.31 -0.95 -9.67
CA PRO A 90 -17.25 -1.61 -10.43
C PRO A 90 -17.66 -2.02 -11.84
N GLU A 91 -18.95 -2.24 -12.08
CA GLU A 91 -19.52 -2.67 -13.37
C GLU A 91 -20.08 -1.52 -14.23
N LYS A 92 -20.10 -0.31 -13.68
CA LYS A 92 -20.60 0.86 -14.38
C LYS A 92 -19.52 1.56 -15.19
N ALA A 93 -19.95 2.45 -16.06
CA ALA A 93 -19.05 3.29 -16.85
C ALA A 93 -18.13 4.18 -15.98
N PHE A 94 -18.62 4.57 -14.81
CA PHE A 94 -17.86 5.32 -13.82
C PHE A 94 -17.74 4.50 -12.54
N ASN A 95 -16.53 4.43 -12.00
CA ASN A 95 -16.25 3.81 -10.70
C ASN A 95 -15.38 4.70 -9.83
N ILE A 96 -15.51 4.55 -8.52
CA ILE A 96 -14.70 5.23 -7.49
C ILE A 96 -13.99 4.17 -6.70
N ARG A 97 -12.72 4.39 -6.39
CA ARG A 97 -11.86 3.47 -5.63
C ARG A 97 -11.31 4.17 -4.40
N LEU A 98 -11.37 3.47 -3.30
CA LEU A 98 -10.83 3.87 -2.01
C LEU A 98 -9.87 2.80 -1.55
N GLY A 99 -8.73 3.18 -0.99
CA GLY A 99 -7.77 2.23 -0.43
C GLY A 99 -7.10 2.78 0.80
N TYR A 100 -6.72 1.87 1.71
CA TYR A 100 -5.95 2.18 2.90
C TYR A 100 -4.86 1.14 3.11
N ASN A 101 -3.62 1.60 3.17
CA ASN A 101 -2.46 0.79 3.49
C ASN A 101 -2.06 1.05 4.94
N PHE A 102 -2.26 0.03 5.80
CA PHE A 102 -1.99 0.13 7.24
C PHE A 102 -0.53 0.40 7.55
N ARG A 103 0.39 -0.22 6.81
CA ARG A 103 1.82 -0.01 6.99
C ARG A 103 2.20 1.45 6.79
N ARG A 104 1.78 2.06 5.68
CA ARG A 104 2.04 3.47 5.39
C ARG A 104 1.37 4.39 6.40
N GLY A 105 0.16 4.04 6.85
CA GLY A 105 -0.55 4.79 7.88
C GLY A 105 0.22 4.86 9.19
N GLU A 106 0.87 3.77 9.59
CA GLU A 106 1.62 3.70 10.84
C GLU A 106 3.07 4.23 10.73
N GLU A 107 3.80 3.86 9.67
CA GLU A 107 5.21 4.25 9.50
C GLU A 107 5.39 5.75 9.23
N LEU A 108 4.42 6.37 8.55
CA LEU A 108 4.48 7.78 8.14
C LEU A 108 3.66 8.70 9.05
N ARG A 109 3.19 8.19 10.16
CA ARG A 109 2.44 8.97 11.14
C ARG A 109 3.38 9.88 11.94
N VAL A 110 3.05 11.16 11.96
CA VAL A 110 3.68 12.17 12.83
C VAL A 110 2.75 12.41 14.00
N ASP A 111 3.25 12.24 15.24
CA ASP A 111 2.41 12.14 16.46
C ASP A 111 1.57 13.38 16.77
N GLU A 112 1.91 14.55 16.28
CA GLU A 112 1.17 15.79 16.57
C GLU A 112 0.28 16.27 15.41
N GLN A 113 0.27 15.59 14.27
CA GLN A 113 -0.49 16.01 13.11
C GLN A 113 -1.35 14.86 12.56
N ARG A 114 -2.64 15.16 12.37
CA ARG A 114 -3.54 14.27 11.61
C ARG A 114 -3.05 14.20 10.18
N ASN A 115 -2.36 13.13 9.83
CA ASN A 115 -2.01 12.88 8.46
C ASN A 115 -2.86 11.73 7.89
N PHE A 116 -3.24 11.86 6.63
CA PHE A 116 -3.96 10.83 5.89
C PHE A 116 -2.98 9.91 5.12
N SER A 117 -1.78 9.68 5.66
CA SER A 117 -0.82 8.74 5.08
C SER A 117 -1.43 7.35 4.98
N GLY A 118 -1.17 6.67 3.86
CA GLY A 118 -1.75 5.36 3.60
C GLY A 118 -3.11 5.38 2.90
N VAL A 119 -3.80 6.53 2.85
CA VAL A 119 -5.06 6.68 2.08
C VAL A 119 -4.75 6.84 0.59
N SER A 120 -5.50 6.15 -0.24
CA SER A 120 -5.51 6.30 -1.69
C SER A 120 -6.95 6.46 -2.20
N LEU A 121 -7.11 7.32 -3.19
CA LEU A 121 -8.37 7.61 -3.86
C LEU A 121 -8.16 7.41 -5.35
N GLY A 122 -9.17 6.93 -6.05
CA GLY A 122 -9.11 6.81 -7.49
C GLY A 122 -10.49 6.84 -8.13
N PHE A 123 -10.51 7.09 -9.41
CA PHE A 123 -11.71 6.90 -10.20
C PHE A 123 -11.36 6.34 -11.57
N GLY A 124 -12.30 5.64 -12.16
CA GLY A 124 -12.22 5.11 -13.50
C GLY A 124 -13.43 5.53 -14.33
N LEU A 125 -13.19 5.82 -15.60
CA LEU A 125 -14.21 6.15 -16.57
C LEU A 125 -14.03 5.26 -17.80
N LYS A 126 -15.09 4.52 -18.17
CA LYS A 126 -15.11 3.66 -19.36
C LYS A 126 -16.06 4.27 -20.39
N ILE A 127 -15.53 4.61 -21.56
CA ILE A 127 -16.29 5.15 -22.68
C ILE A 127 -15.99 4.23 -23.89
N ASN A 128 -16.94 3.40 -24.26
CA ASN A 128 -16.77 2.41 -25.33
C ASN A 128 -15.49 1.57 -25.16
N LYS A 129 -14.53 1.75 -26.07
CA LYS A 129 -13.24 1.05 -26.08
C LYS A 129 -12.16 1.73 -25.25
N LEU A 130 -12.42 2.93 -24.74
CA LEU A 130 -11.48 3.72 -23.96
C LEU A 130 -11.78 3.59 -22.47
N ARG A 131 -10.74 3.31 -21.67
CA ARG A 131 -10.80 3.37 -20.21
C ARG A 131 -9.76 4.34 -19.69
N PHE A 132 -10.22 5.36 -19.00
CA PHE A 132 -9.41 6.30 -18.27
C PHE A 132 -9.41 5.92 -16.79
N ASN A 133 -8.24 5.91 -16.16
CA ASN A 133 -8.08 5.70 -14.72
C ASN A 133 -7.25 6.82 -14.14
N TYR A 134 -7.67 7.31 -13.00
CA TYR A 134 -6.89 8.22 -12.18
C TYR A 134 -6.77 7.67 -10.77
N SER A 135 -5.61 7.79 -10.16
CA SER A 135 -5.41 7.49 -8.76
C SER A 135 -4.52 8.53 -8.09
N TYR A 136 -4.89 8.86 -6.89
CA TYR A 136 -4.16 9.75 -5.99
C TYR A 136 -3.82 8.99 -4.72
N SER A 137 -2.59 9.06 -4.29
CA SER A 137 -2.12 8.45 -3.04
C SER A 137 -1.27 9.43 -2.27
N ARG A 138 -1.56 9.57 -0.99
CA ARG A 138 -0.74 10.38 -0.10
C ARG A 138 0.29 9.51 0.58
N TYR A 139 1.55 9.77 0.31
CA TYR A 139 2.67 9.04 0.91
C TYR A 139 3.08 9.67 2.25
N THR A 140 3.34 10.96 2.26
CA THR A 140 3.76 11.71 3.45
C THR A 140 3.00 13.03 3.52
N LEU A 141 3.26 13.83 4.53
CA LEU A 141 2.72 15.21 4.61
C LEU A 141 3.16 16.08 3.43
N ALA A 142 4.38 15.85 2.94
CA ALA A 142 5.00 16.66 1.89
C ALA A 142 4.95 16.02 0.50
N ALA A 143 4.65 14.70 0.40
CA ALA A 143 4.69 13.97 -0.86
C ALA A 143 3.36 13.27 -1.15
N ASN A 144 2.85 13.52 -2.34
CA ASN A 144 1.71 12.83 -2.93
C ASN A 144 2.07 12.29 -4.32
N THR A 145 1.32 11.31 -4.77
CA THR A 145 1.48 10.74 -6.11
C THR A 145 0.15 10.73 -6.83
N SER A 146 0.16 11.23 -8.06
CA SER A 146 -0.96 11.15 -9.00
C SER A 146 -0.57 10.26 -10.17
N LEU A 147 -1.38 9.27 -10.46
CA LEU A 147 -1.17 8.34 -11.57
C LEU A 147 -2.35 8.42 -12.53
N PHE A 148 -2.05 8.59 -13.80
CA PHE A 148 -3.01 8.58 -14.91
C PHE A 148 -2.77 7.33 -15.76
N GLY A 149 -3.84 6.62 -16.06
CA GLY A 149 -3.80 5.45 -16.93
C GLY A 149 -4.83 5.57 -18.05
N LEU A 150 -4.42 5.23 -19.27
CA LEU A 150 -5.29 5.16 -20.44
C LEU A 150 -5.18 3.77 -21.04
N ILE A 151 -6.30 3.08 -21.19
CA ILE A 151 -6.38 1.74 -21.76
C ILE A 151 -7.31 1.77 -22.97
N LEU A 152 -6.78 1.33 -24.09
CA LEU A 152 -7.55 1.15 -25.34
C LEU A 152 -7.77 -0.34 -25.58
N ASN A 153 -9.04 -0.75 -25.69
CA ASN A 153 -9.42 -2.11 -26.02
C ASN A 153 -9.78 -2.19 -27.51
N PHE A 154 -9.01 -2.96 -28.27
CA PHE A 154 -9.18 -3.09 -29.73
C PHE A 154 -10.10 -4.27 -30.16
N GLN A 155 -10.87 -4.83 -29.21
CA GLN A 155 -11.88 -5.86 -29.52
C GLN A 155 -13.19 -5.27 -30.00
#